data_26c0f806fc6dde9352c27ec3ccc5224b
#
_entry.id   26c0f806fc6dde9352c27ec3ccc5224b
#
_cell.length_a   1.000
_cell.length_b   1.000
_cell.length_c   1.000
_cell.angle_alpha   90.00
_cell.angle_beta   90.00
_cell.angle_gamma   90.00
#
_symmetry.space_group_name_H-M   'P 1'
#
loop_
_entity.id
_entity.type
_entity.pdbx_description
1 polymer ?
#
loop_
_entity_poly.entity_id
_entity_poly.type
_entity_poly.pdbx_seq_one_letter_code
_entity_poly.pdbx_strand_id
1 'polypeptide(L)'
;MYKRQRSYHPKPGGGFSEIHDLREYRPGDSLHEIHWKLSAKTDKLIVREAEEPDLGLVVLSFDFSGTRTQLDSTLRQLLWLSGWLTEREVAHQIDWIEPDSLEPQTKSVKTPDDLRELLNTLLQTHLTGNTPSLASRAYPHADWRYHVQPEEQEVQQA
;
A
#
# COMPACT_ATOMS: atom_id res chain seq x y z
N MET A 1 33.55 -2.12 4.67
CA MET A 1 32.66 -0.98 4.40
C MET A 1 31.99 -1.18 3.02
N TYR A 2 30.91 -1.95 2.96
CA TYR A 2 30.15 -2.13 1.70
C TYR A 2 28.68 -1.89 1.98
N LYS A 3 28.24 -0.66 1.72
CA LYS A 3 26.83 -0.35 1.52
C LYS A 3 26.44 -0.83 0.14
N ARG A 4 25.74 -1.93 0.04
CA ARG A 4 25.10 -2.35 -1.19
C ARG A 4 23.61 -2.03 -1.09
N GLN A 5 23.25 -0.82 -1.48
CA GLN A 5 21.86 -0.50 -1.81
C GLN A 5 21.50 -1.32 -3.04
N ARG A 6 20.71 -2.36 -2.86
CA ARG A 6 19.98 -2.99 -3.95
C ARG A 6 18.55 -2.49 -3.87
N SER A 7 18.26 -1.51 -4.69
CA SER A 7 16.89 -1.16 -5.04
C SER A 7 16.30 -2.34 -5.81
N TYR A 8 15.35 -3.04 -5.21
CA TYR A 8 14.62 -4.11 -5.87
C TYR A 8 13.30 -3.54 -6.42
N HIS A 9 13.17 -3.57 -7.75
CA HIS A 9 11.90 -3.28 -8.40
C HIS A 9 11.17 -4.60 -8.65
N PRO A 10 10.02 -4.86 -8.02
CA PRO A 10 9.24 -6.06 -8.29
C PRO A 10 8.73 -6.03 -9.73
N LYS A 11 9.00 -7.10 -10.48
CA LYS A 11 8.41 -7.29 -11.80
C LYS A 11 6.90 -7.51 -11.66
N PRO A 12 6.06 -6.91 -12.50
CA PRO A 12 4.63 -7.21 -12.53
C PRO A 12 4.41 -8.70 -12.81
N GLY A 13 3.66 -9.38 -11.94
CA GLY A 13 3.30 -10.80 -12.10
C GLY A 13 4.15 -11.81 -11.33
N GLY A 14 5.18 -11.38 -10.60
CA GLY A 14 5.92 -12.24 -9.67
C GLY A 14 5.25 -12.27 -8.30
N GLY A 15 4.89 -13.45 -7.78
CA GLY A 15 4.53 -13.60 -6.39
C GLY A 15 5.65 -13.03 -5.50
N PHE A 16 5.29 -12.57 -4.31
CA PHE A 16 6.23 -12.06 -3.33
C PHE A 16 7.34 -13.10 -3.10
N SER A 17 8.46 -12.93 -3.78
CA SER A 17 9.66 -13.67 -3.50
C SER A 17 10.19 -13.13 -2.18
N GLU A 18 10.08 -13.90 -1.13
CA GLU A 18 10.67 -13.59 0.16
C GLU A 18 12.18 -13.44 -0.05
N ILE A 19 12.65 -12.21 -0.09
CA ILE A 19 14.08 -11.91 -0.08
C ILE A 19 14.49 -12.02 1.37
N HIS A 20 15.32 -13.02 1.65
CA HIS A 20 15.89 -13.19 2.98
C HIS A 20 17.30 -12.60 2.99
N ASP A 21 17.54 -11.69 3.92
CA ASP A 21 18.91 -11.32 4.28
C ASP A 21 19.48 -12.38 5.23
N LEU A 22 20.78 -12.59 5.17
CA LEU A 22 21.49 -13.60 5.96
C LEU A 22 22.35 -12.88 7.01
N ARG A 23 22.15 -13.21 8.27
CA ARG A 23 22.94 -12.72 9.39
C ARG A 23 23.34 -13.82 10.37
N GLU A 24 24.31 -13.55 11.22
CA GLU A 24 24.67 -14.49 12.29
C GLU A 24 23.54 -14.59 13.33
N TYR A 25 23.32 -15.80 13.83
CA TYR A 25 22.37 -16.11 14.90
C TYR A 25 22.68 -15.27 16.16
N ARG A 26 21.61 -14.79 16.79
CA ARG A 26 21.64 -14.15 18.09
C ARG A 26 20.77 -14.90 19.09
N PRO A 27 21.13 -14.95 20.39
CA PRO A 27 20.26 -15.55 21.40
C PRO A 27 18.86 -14.93 21.36
N GLY A 28 17.83 -15.78 21.22
CA GLY A 28 16.44 -15.38 21.06
C GLY A 28 15.87 -15.55 19.66
N ASP A 29 16.71 -15.78 18.65
CA ASP A 29 16.26 -16.07 17.31
C ASP A 29 15.58 -17.46 17.22
N SER A 30 14.61 -17.59 16.33
CA SER A 30 13.92 -18.85 16.09
C SER A 30 14.84 -19.86 15.40
N LEU A 31 14.88 -21.09 15.92
CA LEU A 31 15.63 -22.19 15.29
C LEU A 31 15.09 -22.57 13.91
N HIS A 32 13.84 -22.25 13.61
CA HIS A 32 13.21 -22.47 12.30
C HIS A 32 13.77 -21.54 11.21
N GLU A 33 14.36 -20.43 11.58
CA GLU A 33 14.92 -19.44 10.65
C GLU A 33 16.38 -19.74 10.30
N ILE A 34 16.99 -20.74 10.91
CA ILE A 34 18.39 -21.11 10.65
C ILE A 34 18.55 -21.68 9.24
N HIS A 35 19.49 -21.12 8.50
CA HIS A 35 19.91 -21.63 7.20
C HIS A 35 20.95 -22.74 7.39
N TRP A 36 20.51 -23.98 7.65
CA TRP A 36 21.36 -25.10 8.02
C TRP A 36 22.47 -25.41 7.01
N LYS A 37 22.14 -25.34 5.71
CA LYS A 37 23.13 -25.60 4.66
C LYS A 37 24.28 -24.60 4.65
N LEU A 38 23.99 -23.34 4.85
CA LEU A 38 25.00 -22.29 4.89
C LEU A 38 25.75 -22.30 6.22
N SER A 39 25.05 -22.57 7.33
CA SER A 39 25.63 -22.71 8.65
C SER A 39 26.67 -23.82 8.70
N ALA A 40 26.40 -24.96 8.05
CA ALA A 40 27.33 -26.07 7.94
C ALA A 40 28.60 -25.74 7.13
N LYS A 41 28.48 -24.84 6.13
CA LYS A 41 29.62 -24.41 5.30
C LYS A 41 30.51 -23.38 5.97
N THR A 42 29.93 -22.51 6.80
CA THR A 42 30.62 -21.34 7.38
C THR A 42 31.09 -21.58 8.80
N ASP A 43 30.73 -22.71 9.38
CA ASP A 43 30.97 -23.04 10.81
C ASP A 43 30.39 -22.01 11.80
N LYS A 44 29.34 -21.30 11.37
CA LYS A 44 28.59 -20.30 12.12
C LYS A 44 27.12 -20.51 11.92
N LEU A 45 26.31 -20.27 12.95
CA LEU A 45 24.86 -20.30 12.80
C LEU A 45 24.39 -19.05 12.05
N ILE A 46 23.82 -19.27 10.87
CA ILE A 46 23.29 -18.24 9.99
C ILE A 46 21.76 -18.31 10.00
N VAL A 47 21.15 -17.18 10.24
CA VAL A 47 19.68 -17.00 10.27
C VAL A 47 19.22 -16.26 9.02
N ARG A 48 18.06 -16.66 8.49
CA ARG A 48 17.34 -15.93 7.46
C ARG A 48 16.51 -14.86 8.16
N GLU A 49 16.79 -13.62 7.88
CA GLU A 49 15.95 -12.51 8.27
C GLU A 49 15.00 -12.21 7.12
N ALA A 50 13.69 -12.24 7.39
CA ALA A 50 12.72 -11.79 6.41
C ALA A 50 12.90 -10.27 6.26
N GLU A 51 13.41 -9.80 5.14
CA GLU A 51 13.34 -8.40 4.81
C GLU A 51 11.87 -8.08 4.50
N GLU A 52 11.29 -7.18 5.28
CA GLU A 52 10.06 -6.55 4.86
C GLU A 52 10.34 -5.79 3.56
N PRO A 53 9.59 -6.05 2.48
CA PRO A 53 9.80 -5.31 1.26
C PRO A 53 9.58 -3.83 1.55
N ASP A 54 10.62 -3.02 1.39
CA ASP A 54 10.46 -1.57 1.36
C ASP A 54 9.69 -1.23 0.09
N LEU A 55 8.38 -1.12 0.22
CA LEU A 55 7.49 -0.77 -0.89
C LEU A 55 7.65 0.69 -1.33
N GLY A 56 8.54 1.45 -0.66
CA GLY A 56 8.76 2.85 -0.95
C GLY A 56 7.48 3.68 -0.80
N LEU A 57 7.23 4.61 -1.71
CA LEU A 57 6.03 5.43 -1.69
C LEU A 57 4.85 4.70 -2.37
N VAL A 58 3.88 4.29 -1.59
CA VAL A 58 2.61 3.73 -2.05
C VAL A 58 1.56 4.84 -2.12
N VAL A 59 0.93 5.02 -3.27
CA VAL A 59 -0.12 6.03 -3.47
C VAL A 59 -1.42 5.37 -3.89
N LEU A 60 -2.47 5.63 -3.12
CA LEU A 60 -3.86 5.35 -3.49
C LEU A 60 -4.52 6.65 -3.94
N SER A 61 -5.27 6.62 -5.01
CA SER A 61 -6.07 7.78 -5.43
C SER A 61 -7.49 7.36 -5.74
N PHE A 62 -8.43 8.28 -5.63
CA PHE A 62 -9.82 8.06 -5.99
C PHE A 62 -10.48 9.38 -6.43
N ASP A 63 -11.64 9.28 -7.07
CA ASP A 63 -12.40 10.42 -7.54
C ASP A 63 -13.73 10.55 -6.78
N PHE A 64 -14.06 11.77 -6.37
CA PHE A 64 -15.40 12.11 -5.91
C PHE A 64 -16.32 12.34 -7.12
N SER A 65 -16.70 11.29 -7.79
CA SER A 65 -17.52 11.37 -9.01
C SER A 65 -18.48 10.19 -9.12
N GLY A 66 -19.47 10.33 -9.99
CA GLY A 66 -20.46 9.31 -10.24
C GLY A 66 -21.69 9.40 -9.32
N THR A 67 -22.46 8.34 -9.29
CA THR A 67 -23.63 8.22 -8.42
C THR A 67 -23.25 7.99 -6.97
N ARG A 68 -24.18 8.23 -6.04
CA ARG A 68 -23.95 7.95 -4.62
C ARG A 68 -23.56 6.49 -4.38
N THR A 69 -24.19 5.55 -5.07
CA THR A 69 -23.87 4.11 -4.95
C THR A 69 -22.47 3.80 -5.46
N GLN A 70 -22.05 4.43 -6.56
CA GLN A 70 -20.68 4.28 -7.08
C GLN A 70 -19.65 4.85 -6.13
N LEU A 71 -19.89 6.01 -5.53
CA LEU A 71 -19.00 6.59 -4.54
C LEU A 71 -18.92 5.73 -3.29
N ASP A 72 -20.03 5.23 -2.78
CA ASP A 72 -20.04 4.32 -1.62
C ASP A 72 -19.21 3.06 -1.90
N SER A 73 -19.29 2.51 -3.11
CA SER A 73 -18.46 1.39 -3.55
C SER A 73 -16.97 1.76 -3.59
N THR A 74 -16.64 2.91 -4.17
CA THR A 74 -15.26 3.43 -4.24
C THR A 74 -14.66 3.62 -2.85
N LEU A 75 -15.39 4.27 -1.94
CA LEU A 75 -14.92 4.51 -0.57
C LEU A 75 -14.77 3.21 0.22
N ARG A 76 -15.68 2.24 0.02
CA ARG A 76 -15.56 0.92 0.65
C ARG A 76 -14.30 0.20 0.23
N GLN A 77 -13.99 0.18 -1.06
CA GLN A 77 -12.76 -0.42 -1.58
C GLN A 77 -11.51 0.32 -1.09
N LEU A 78 -11.55 1.66 -1.09
CA LEU A 78 -10.45 2.48 -0.58
C LEU A 78 -10.15 2.16 0.89
N LEU A 79 -11.18 2.12 1.72
CA LEU A 79 -11.04 1.82 3.16
C LEU A 79 -10.56 0.40 3.41
N TRP A 80 -11.06 -0.55 2.63
CA TRP A 80 -10.61 -1.93 2.71
C TRP A 80 -9.13 -2.05 2.36
N LEU A 81 -8.70 -1.46 1.23
CA LEU A 81 -7.32 -1.51 0.77
C LEU A 81 -6.37 -0.77 1.70
N SER A 82 -6.76 0.43 2.16
CA SER A 82 -5.98 1.20 3.13
C SER A 82 -5.87 0.47 4.48
N GLY A 83 -6.94 -0.14 4.97
CA GLY A 83 -6.93 -0.97 6.17
C GLY A 83 -6.00 -2.17 6.01
N TRP A 84 -6.05 -2.86 4.88
CA TRP A 84 -5.19 -3.99 4.57
C TRP A 84 -3.70 -3.62 4.55
N LEU A 85 -3.35 -2.45 3.98
CA LEU A 85 -1.98 -1.91 4.01
C LEU A 85 -1.56 -1.53 5.44
N THR A 86 -2.45 -0.91 6.20
CA THR A 86 -2.17 -0.49 7.59
C THR A 86 -1.93 -1.68 8.51
N GLU A 87 -2.70 -2.76 8.37
CA GLU A 87 -2.50 -4.01 9.13
C GLU A 87 -1.13 -4.67 8.86
N ARG A 88 -0.54 -4.39 7.69
CA ARG A 88 0.79 -4.85 7.28
C ARG A 88 1.89 -3.83 7.53
N GLU A 89 1.56 -2.78 8.26
CA GLU A 89 2.50 -1.68 8.58
C GLU A 89 3.07 -0.97 7.35
N VAL A 90 2.35 -1.03 6.22
CA VAL A 90 2.71 -0.34 4.99
C VAL A 90 2.18 1.09 5.01
N ALA A 91 3.07 2.05 5.23
CA ALA A 91 2.73 3.47 5.12
C ALA A 91 2.35 3.80 3.68
N HIS A 92 1.28 4.56 3.50
CA HIS A 92 0.80 4.94 2.18
C HIS A 92 0.17 6.33 2.20
N GLN A 93 -0.02 6.87 1.02
CA GLN A 93 -0.62 8.18 0.78
C GLN A 93 -1.95 7.99 0.05
N ILE A 94 -2.95 8.76 0.43
CA ILE A 94 -4.24 8.79 -0.24
C ILE A 94 -4.47 10.18 -0.82
N ASP A 95 -4.74 10.26 -2.11
CA ASP A 95 -4.94 11.48 -2.87
C ASP A 95 -6.35 11.55 -3.45
N TRP A 96 -6.97 12.73 -3.37
CA TRP A 96 -8.25 13.05 -4.00
C TRP A 96 -8.32 14.53 -4.38
N ILE A 97 -9.32 14.89 -5.14
CA ILE A 97 -9.67 16.29 -5.38
C ILE A 97 -10.85 16.65 -4.48
N GLU A 98 -10.70 17.69 -3.69
CA GLU A 98 -11.79 18.20 -2.84
C GLU A 98 -12.91 18.76 -3.70
N PRO A 99 -14.18 18.30 -3.54
CA PRO A 99 -15.27 18.73 -4.42
C PRO A 99 -15.59 20.21 -4.37
N ASP A 100 -15.47 20.85 -3.21
CA ASP A 100 -15.84 22.26 -3.03
C ASP A 100 -14.78 23.21 -3.58
N SER A 101 -13.52 22.96 -3.30
CA SER A 101 -12.41 23.83 -3.70
C SER A 101 -11.76 23.43 -5.03
N LEU A 102 -11.99 22.21 -5.49
CA LEU A 102 -11.31 21.56 -6.63
C LEU A 102 -9.78 21.50 -6.46
N GLU A 103 -9.31 21.57 -5.23
CA GLU A 103 -7.88 21.45 -4.91
C GLU A 103 -7.50 20.01 -4.60
N PRO A 104 -6.30 19.58 -5.03
CA PRO A 104 -5.81 18.26 -4.68
C PRO A 104 -5.50 18.18 -3.18
N GLN A 105 -5.98 17.12 -2.56
CA GLN A 105 -5.75 16.78 -1.16
C GLN A 105 -4.91 15.52 -1.05
N THR A 106 -4.12 15.46 -0.01
CA THR A 106 -3.25 14.33 0.30
C THR A 106 -3.29 14.03 1.79
N LYS A 107 -3.48 12.77 2.14
CA LYS A 107 -3.39 12.27 3.52
C LYS A 107 -2.40 11.12 3.59
N SER A 108 -1.41 11.24 4.47
CA SER A 108 -0.53 10.11 4.81
C SER A 108 -1.21 9.23 5.86
N VAL A 109 -1.21 7.93 5.61
CA VAL A 109 -1.78 6.91 6.50
C VAL A 109 -0.67 5.95 6.90
N LYS A 110 -0.39 5.89 8.20
CA LYS A 110 0.60 5.00 8.80
C LYS A 110 0.00 4.13 9.89
N THR A 111 -1.05 4.62 10.52
CA THR A 111 -1.71 3.98 11.67
C THR A 111 -3.21 3.86 11.44
N PRO A 112 -3.90 2.97 12.17
CA PRO A 112 -5.36 2.89 12.14
C PRO A 112 -6.06 4.21 12.52
N ASP A 113 -5.44 5.02 13.36
CA ASP A 113 -5.99 6.31 13.75
C ASP A 113 -5.95 7.34 12.61
N ASP A 114 -4.90 7.33 11.80
CA ASP A 114 -4.82 8.15 10.58
C ASP A 114 -5.95 7.80 9.62
N LEU A 115 -6.24 6.50 9.47
CA LEU A 115 -7.34 6.04 8.61
C LEU A 115 -8.71 6.47 9.15
N ARG A 116 -8.90 6.44 10.46
CA ARG A 116 -10.13 6.89 11.11
C ARG A 116 -10.32 8.40 10.92
N GLU A 117 -9.26 9.17 11.07
CA GLU A 117 -9.29 10.62 10.84
C GLU A 117 -9.64 10.95 9.39
N LEU A 118 -9.02 10.25 8.43
CA LEU A 118 -9.36 10.36 7.03
C LEU A 118 -10.84 10.06 6.77
N LEU A 119 -11.35 8.96 7.31
CA LEU A 119 -12.75 8.58 7.14
C LEU A 119 -13.69 9.68 7.65
N ASN A 120 -13.42 10.26 8.80
CA ASN A 120 -14.20 11.37 9.34
C ASN A 120 -14.19 12.58 8.40
N THR A 121 -13.05 12.88 7.81
CA THR A 121 -12.92 13.98 6.84
C THR A 121 -13.75 13.71 5.58
N LEU A 122 -13.64 12.49 5.03
CA LEU A 122 -14.38 12.11 3.82
C LEU A 122 -15.90 12.07 4.02
N LEU A 123 -16.37 11.64 5.21
CA LEU A 123 -17.80 11.62 5.53
C LEU A 123 -18.40 13.02 5.72
N GLN A 124 -17.59 14.03 6.02
CA GLN A 124 -18.02 15.42 6.14
C GLN A 124 -17.98 16.17 4.81
N THR A 125 -17.37 15.60 3.79
CA THR A 125 -17.24 16.20 2.46
C THR A 125 -18.59 16.18 1.73
N HIS A 126 -19.03 17.32 1.24
CA HIS A 126 -20.26 17.44 0.47
C HIS A 126 -20.02 17.07 -1.00
N LEU A 127 -20.93 16.27 -1.54
CA LEU A 127 -20.91 15.91 -2.96
C LEU A 127 -21.53 17.04 -3.78
N THR A 128 -20.71 17.90 -4.34
CA THR A 128 -21.17 19.06 -5.12
C THR A 128 -21.10 18.90 -6.62
N GLY A 129 -20.63 17.76 -7.12
CA GLY A 129 -20.53 17.50 -8.56
C GLY A 129 -19.41 16.57 -8.94
N ASN A 130 -19.08 16.56 -10.23
CA ASN A 130 -17.97 15.76 -10.73
C ASN A 130 -16.66 16.51 -10.52
N THR A 131 -15.75 15.91 -9.76
CA THR A 131 -14.38 16.38 -9.65
C THR A 131 -13.54 15.91 -10.84
N PRO A 132 -12.44 16.61 -11.18
CA PRO A 132 -11.47 16.09 -12.13
C PRO A 132 -10.92 14.73 -11.69
N SER A 133 -10.71 13.83 -12.64
CA SER A 133 -10.20 12.50 -12.34
C SER A 133 -8.69 12.51 -12.10
N LEU A 134 -8.26 11.78 -11.07
CA LEU A 134 -6.85 11.49 -10.79
C LEU A 134 -6.35 10.21 -11.47
N ALA A 135 -7.19 9.49 -12.20
CA ALA A 135 -6.83 8.21 -12.82
C ALA A 135 -5.59 8.30 -13.74
N SER A 136 -5.45 9.38 -14.47
CA SER A 136 -4.34 9.63 -15.39
C SER A 136 -3.21 10.50 -14.81
N ARG A 137 -3.32 10.92 -13.55
CA ARG A 137 -2.27 11.73 -12.92
C ARG A 137 -0.97 10.94 -12.80
N ALA A 138 0.15 11.58 -13.20
CA ALA A 138 1.47 11.00 -13.03
C ALA A 138 1.97 11.17 -11.58
N TYR A 139 2.57 10.10 -11.05
CA TYR A 139 3.22 10.07 -9.74
C TYR A 139 4.66 9.58 -9.92
N PRO A 140 5.59 10.43 -10.40
CA PRO A 140 6.94 10.02 -10.79
C PRO A 140 7.78 9.49 -9.62
N HIS A 141 7.41 9.83 -8.38
CA HIS A 141 8.11 9.41 -7.17
C HIS A 141 7.44 8.25 -6.45
N ALA A 142 6.27 7.79 -6.93
CA ALA A 142 5.59 6.63 -6.36
C ALA A 142 6.20 5.34 -6.88
N ASP A 143 6.55 4.44 -5.98
CA ASP A 143 7.01 3.10 -6.32
C ASP A 143 5.85 2.19 -6.71
N TRP A 144 4.70 2.45 -6.11
CA TRP A 144 3.47 1.76 -6.41
C TRP A 144 2.27 2.71 -6.32
N ARG A 145 1.36 2.62 -7.28
CA ARG A 145 0.14 3.42 -7.29
C ARG A 145 -1.07 2.58 -7.70
N TYR A 146 -2.22 2.90 -7.12
CA TYR A 146 -3.49 2.32 -7.48
C TYR A 146 -4.59 3.38 -7.45
N HIS A 147 -5.36 3.49 -8.53
CA HIS A 147 -6.54 4.34 -8.59
C HIS A 147 -7.79 3.50 -8.31
N VAL A 148 -8.46 3.79 -7.19
CA VAL A 148 -9.65 3.07 -6.76
C VAL A 148 -10.84 3.53 -7.59
N GLN A 149 -11.51 2.58 -8.24
CA GLN A 149 -12.71 2.80 -9.05
C GLN A 149 -13.90 2.07 -8.44
N PRO A 150 -15.15 2.54 -8.70
CA PRO A 150 -16.33 1.79 -8.27
C PRO A 150 -16.35 0.42 -8.96
N GLU A 151 -16.84 -0.59 -8.26
CA GLU A 151 -17.12 -1.89 -8.87
C GLU A 151 -18.11 -1.70 -10.00
N GLU A 152 -17.81 -2.21 -11.18
CA GLU A 152 -18.77 -2.34 -12.25
C GLU A 152 -19.87 -3.30 -11.76
N GLN A 153 -21.07 -2.79 -11.56
CA GLN A 153 -22.21 -3.66 -11.36
C GLN A 153 -22.41 -4.40 -12.68
N GLU A 154 -22.07 -5.69 -12.72
CA GLU A 154 -22.60 -6.56 -13.76
C GLU A 154 -24.12 -6.42 -13.71
N VAL A 155 -24.65 -5.71 -14.69
CA VAL A 155 -26.09 -5.72 -14.95
C VAL A 155 -26.39 -7.16 -15.34
N GLN A 156 -26.83 -7.97 -14.38
CA GLN A 156 -27.48 -9.23 -14.71
C GLN A 156 -28.70 -8.87 -15.56
N GLN A 157 -28.50 -8.94 -16.85
CA GLN A 157 -29.63 -9.00 -17.75
C GLN A 157 -30.35 -10.31 -17.47
N ALA A 158 -31.42 -10.17 -16.76
CA ALA A 158 -32.39 -11.26 -16.60
C ALA A 158 -33.07 -11.56 -17.93
#